data_da71d5f05b60c2ae05be5362985cf2d1
#
_entry.id   da71d5f05b60c2ae05be5362985cf2d1
#
_cell.length_a   1.000
_cell.length_b   1.000
_cell.length_c   1.000
_cell.angle_alpha   90.00
_cell.angle_beta   90.00
_cell.angle_gamma   90.00
#
_symmetry.space_group_name_H-M   'P 1'
#
loop_
_entity.id
_entity.type
_entity.pdbx_description
1 polymer ?
#
loop_
_entity_poly.entity_id
_entity_poly.type
_entity_poly.pdbx_seq_one_letter_code
_entity_poly.pdbx_strand_id
1 'polypeptide(L)'
;MSETSTYNFSSELLIQSCPLPKSMISHKGKLNNTLTISAEIIEPLSSFLKRNKKHIEYQVIEKLIDSIGRQLQFLERENMGIASFNIDDITVFHTNTTGNDTHNTIHFAITNDDKIHEINEDHKLIIDTPYSKEYTTTPTNNIKNKAFHSPEFKEFIAKKIIPYPIHFKSGYYSFGLLCIYCYVTRTTYTATDNEFDEILAPIINTKIYWFLKQVLQENPTERRYICV
;
A
#
# COMPACT_ATOMS: atom_id res chain seq x y z
N MET A 1 -3.84 -31.30 10.33
CA MET A 1 -3.69 -30.69 9.00
C MET A 1 -4.08 -29.24 9.18
N SER A 2 -3.18 -28.27 8.97
CA SER A 2 -3.53 -26.85 9.00
C SER A 2 -4.38 -26.55 7.77
N GLU A 3 -5.52 -25.90 7.96
CA GLU A 3 -6.33 -25.39 6.86
C GLU A 3 -5.50 -24.32 6.12
N THR A 4 -5.32 -24.48 4.83
CA THR A 4 -4.68 -23.49 3.97
C THR A 4 -5.75 -22.63 3.31
N SER A 5 -5.61 -21.31 3.44
CA SER A 5 -6.43 -20.35 2.73
C SER A 5 -5.90 -20.11 1.32
N THR A 6 -6.77 -19.76 0.38
CA THR A 6 -6.39 -19.43 -1.01
C THR A 6 -6.85 -18.05 -1.41
N TYR A 7 -6.05 -17.36 -2.23
CA TYR A 7 -6.39 -16.07 -2.85
C TYR A 7 -6.13 -16.13 -4.36
N ASN A 8 -7.05 -15.58 -5.15
CA ASN A 8 -6.95 -15.57 -6.60
C ASN A 8 -6.75 -14.15 -7.13
N PHE A 9 -5.61 -13.91 -7.78
CA PHE A 9 -5.40 -12.72 -8.59
C PHE A 9 -5.95 -12.96 -9.99
N SER A 10 -6.76 -12.03 -10.50
CA SER A 10 -7.34 -12.04 -11.86
C SER A 10 -6.79 -10.91 -12.74
N SER A 11 -6.26 -9.85 -12.14
CA SER A 11 -5.64 -8.75 -12.86
C SER A 11 -4.24 -9.12 -13.34
N GLU A 12 -4.00 -8.98 -14.65
CA GLU A 12 -2.70 -9.29 -15.26
C GLU A 12 -1.57 -8.45 -14.64
N LEU A 13 -1.81 -7.17 -14.40
CA LEU A 13 -0.84 -6.26 -13.76
C LEU A 13 -0.48 -6.71 -12.35
N LEU A 14 -1.47 -7.11 -11.54
CA LEU A 14 -1.23 -7.61 -10.19
C LEU A 14 -0.53 -8.97 -10.19
N ILE A 15 -0.81 -9.83 -11.17
CA ILE A 15 -0.13 -11.12 -11.34
C ILE A 15 1.34 -10.92 -11.70
N GLN A 16 1.64 -10.01 -12.63
CA GLN A 16 3.01 -9.74 -13.07
C GLN A 16 3.82 -9.00 -12.01
N SER A 17 3.19 -8.10 -11.25
CA SER A 17 3.83 -7.35 -10.17
C SER A 17 3.90 -8.10 -8.84
N CYS A 18 3.31 -9.32 -8.75
CA CYS A 18 3.14 -10.05 -7.50
C CYS A 18 4.47 -10.25 -6.75
N PRO A 19 4.65 -9.67 -5.54
CA PRO A 19 5.91 -9.73 -4.80
C PRO A 19 6.03 -11.01 -3.96
N LEU A 20 5.02 -11.89 -4.00
CA LEU A 20 4.96 -13.07 -3.17
C LEU A 20 5.93 -14.16 -3.65
N PRO A 21 6.52 -14.93 -2.73
CA PRO A 21 7.46 -15.98 -3.09
C PRO A 21 6.79 -17.10 -3.91
N LYS A 22 7.55 -17.69 -4.82
CA LYS A 22 7.07 -18.79 -5.70
C LYS A 22 6.52 -19.98 -4.92
N SER A 23 7.01 -20.22 -3.72
CA SER A 23 6.54 -21.30 -2.83
C SER A 23 5.07 -21.15 -2.41
N MET A 24 4.53 -19.94 -2.44
CA MET A 24 3.12 -19.67 -2.14
C MET A 24 2.21 -19.83 -3.37
N ILE A 25 2.77 -19.93 -4.56
CA ILE A 25 1.98 -20.05 -5.79
C ILE A 25 1.54 -21.51 -5.93
N SER A 26 0.25 -21.79 -5.69
CA SER A 26 -0.33 -23.12 -5.82
C SER A 26 -0.77 -23.44 -7.25
N HIS A 27 -1.20 -22.43 -8.02
CA HIS A 27 -1.62 -22.61 -9.41
C HIS A 27 -1.41 -21.34 -10.22
N LYS A 28 -0.94 -21.52 -11.47
CA LYS A 28 -0.90 -20.48 -12.49
C LYS A 28 -1.73 -20.94 -13.68
N GLY A 29 -2.94 -20.40 -13.82
CA GLY A 29 -3.87 -20.76 -14.90
C GLY A 29 -3.34 -20.35 -16.26
N LYS A 30 -3.26 -21.31 -17.19
CA LYS A 30 -2.85 -21.02 -18.57
C LYS A 30 -3.96 -20.42 -19.42
N LEU A 31 -5.22 -20.73 -19.12
CA LEU A 31 -6.37 -20.30 -19.92
C LEU A 31 -7.04 -19.00 -19.42
N ASN A 32 -7.04 -18.74 -18.12
CA ASN A 32 -7.80 -17.62 -17.52
C ASN A 32 -6.90 -16.56 -16.87
N ASN A 33 -5.60 -16.59 -17.14
CA ASN A 33 -4.62 -15.65 -16.60
C ASN A 33 -4.83 -15.39 -15.09
N THR A 34 -5.03 -16.47 -14.32
CA THR A 34 -5.24 -16.39 -12.86
C THR A 34 -4.02 -16.90 -12.12
N LEU A 35 -3.68 -16.24 -11.03
CA LEU A 35 -2.64 -16.67 -10.10
C LEU A 35 -3.29 -17.00 -8.76
N THR A 36 -3.23 -18.28 -8.36
CA THR A 36 -3.74 -18.72 -7.05
C THR A 36 -2.60 -18.80 -6.05
N ILE A 37 -2.74 -18.08 -4.96
CA ILE A 37 -1.81 -18.07 -3.83
C ILE A 37 -2.40 -18.89 -2.71
N SER A 38 -1.58 -19.73 -2.08
CA SER A 38 -1.92 -20.50 -0.88
C SER A 38 -1.07 -20.02 0.29
N ALA A 39 -1.74 -19.70 1.39
CA ALA A 39 -1.12 -19.28 2.64
C ALA A 39 -1.92 -19.84 3.82
N GLU A 40 -1.31 -19.89 5.00
CA GLU A 40 -2.01 -20.34 6.20
C GLU A 40 -3.09 -19.34 6.62
N ILE A 41 -2.74 -18.04 6.60
CA ILE A 41 -3.69 -16.94 6.86
C ILE A 41 -3.58 -15.95 5.72
N ILE A 42 -4.74 -15.53 5.21
CA ILE A 42 -4.88 -14.43 4.25
C ILE A 42 -5.87 -13.44 4.85
N GLU A 43 -5.43 -12.22 5.08
CA GLU A 43 -6.27 -11.21 5.71
C GLU A 43 -5.99 -9.80 5.18
N PRO A 44 -6.97 -8.88 5.18
CA PRO A 44 -6.74 -7.46 4.91
C PRO A 44 -5.78 -6.86 5.95
N LEU A 45 -5.00 -5.84 5.55
CA LEU A 45 -4.06 -5.15 6.44
C LEU A 45 -4.75 -4.57 7.69
N SER A 46 -6.00 -4.11 7.58
CA SER A 46 -6.77 -3.62 8.73
C SER A 46 -7.01 -4.70 9.79
N SER A 47 -7.27 -5.94 9.38
CA SER A 47 -7.46 -7.09 10.28
C SER A 47 -6.15 -7.48 10.95
N PHE A 48 -5.06 -7.53 10.17
CA PHE A 48 -3.72 -7.75 10.68
C PHE A 48 -3.32 -6.74 11.76
N LEU A 49 -3.55 -5.43 11.52
CA LEU A 49 -3.26 -4.38 12.49
C LEU A 49 -4.10 -4.49 13.77
N LYS A 50 -5.38 -4.88 13.66
CA LYS A 50 -6.23 -5.11 14.82
C LYS A 50 -5.68 -6.21 15.71
N ARG A 51 -5.27 -7.31 15.10
CA ARG A 51 -4.69 -8.47 15.80
C ARG A 51 -3.36 -8.12 16.46
N ASN A 52 -2.55 -7.27 15.83
CA ASN A 52 -1.23 -6.83 16.33
C ASN A 52 -1.30 -5.50 17.13
N LYS A 53 -2.45 -5.22 17.81
CA LYS A 53 -2.63 -4.04 18.66
C LYS A 53 -2.38 -2.70 17.93
N LYS A 54 -2.69 -2.67 16.65
CA LYS A 54 -2.63 -1.49 15.76
C LYS A 54 -1.24 -0.96 15.42
N HIS A 55 -0.16 -1.66 15.72
CA HIS A 55 1.16 -1.31 15.23
C HIS A 55 1.90 -2.56 14.75
N ILE A 56 2.85 -2.39 13.89
CA ILE A 56 3.73 -3.43 13.39
C ILE A 56 5.19 -3.13 13.71
N GLU A 57 5.96 -4.21 13.95
CA GLU A 57 7.37 -4.12 14.27
C GLU A 57 8.19 -3.56 13.11
N TYR A 58 9.34 -2.99 13.40
CA TYR A 58 10.24 -2.38 12.43
C TYR A 58 10.55 -3.30 11.23
N GLN A 59 10.94 -4.55 11.49
CA GLN A 59 11.27 -5.52 10.44
C GLN A 59 10.07 -5.85 9.52
N VAL A 60 8.85 -5.84 10.08
CA VAL A 60 7.62 -6.10 9.31
C VAL A 60 7.27 -4.90 8.44
N ILE A 61 7.51 -3.66 8.92
CA ILE A 61 7.38 -2.44 8.11
C ILE A 61 8.38 -2.43 6.96
N GLU A 62 9.63 -2.84 7.17
CA GLU A 62 10.61 -2.95 6.08
C GLU A 62 10.10 -3.89 4.98
N LYS A 63 9.53 -5.05 5.36
CA LYS A 63 8.92 -5.98 4.40
C LYS A 63 7.71 -5.38 3.67
N LEU A 64 6.86 -4.63 4.38
CA LEU A 64 5.73 -3.93 3.77
C LEU A 64 6.23 -2.93 2.72
N ILE A 65 7.22 -2.09 3.07
CA ILE A 65 7.81 -1.10 2.18
C ILE A 65 8.43 -1.80 0.95
N ASP A 66 9.26 -2.82 1.15
CA ASP A 66 9.90 -3.52 0.04
C ASP A 66 8.88 -4.19 -0.91
N SER A 67 7.90 -4.91 -0.36
CA SER A 67 6.90 -5.63 -1.15
C SER A 67 6.03 -4.68 -1.98
N ILE A 68 5.44 -3.68 -1.33
CA ILE A 68 4.55 -2.72 -2.01
C ILE A 68 5.34 -1.80 -2.93
N GLY A 69 6.56 -1.44 -2.53
CA GLY A 69 7.44 -0.64 -3.37
C GLY A 69 7.81 -1.29 -4.68
N ARG A 70 8.11 -2.58 -4.67
CA ARG A 70 8.36 -3.34 -5.91
C ARG A 70 7.14 -3.35 -6.82
N GLN A 71 5.93 -3.48 -6.26
CA GLN A 71 4.71 -3.41 -7.05
C GLN A 71 4.50 -2.02 -7.65
N LEU A 72 4.67 -0.94 -6.86
CA LEU A 72 4.54 0.43 -7.35
C LEU A 72 5.56 0.74 -8.45
N GLN A 73 6.82 0.32 -8.28
CA GLN A 73 7.85 0.49 -9.31
C GLN A 73 7.59 -0.33 -10.58
N PHE A 74 6.99 -1.52 -10.43
CA PHE A 74 6.56 -2.30 -11.58
C PHE A 74 5.44 -1.57 -12.33
N LEU A 75 4.40 -1.12 -11.62
CA LEU A 75 3.30 -0.37 -12.21
C LEU A 75 3.80 0.88 -12.95
N GLU A 76 4.71 1.66 -12.34
CA GLU A 76 5.29 2.84 -12.99
C GLU A 76 6.01 2.49 -14.30
N ARG A 77 6.75 1.38 -14.36
CA ARG A 77 7.40 0.91 -15.61
C ARG A 77 6.42 0.52 -16.69
N GLU A 78 5.24 0.02 -16.28
CA GLU A 78 4.15 -0.31 -17.20
C GLU A 78 3.24 0.92 -17.49
N ASN A 79 3.69 2.15 -17.18
CA ASN A 79 2.92 3.39 -17.29
C ASN A 79 1.60 3.35 -16.51
N MET A 80 1.58 2.69 -15.38
CA MET A 80 0.43 2.59 -14.50
C MET A 80 0.76 3.18 -13.12
N GLY A 81 -0.27 3.64 -12.40
CA GLY A 81 -0.08 4.19 -11.08
C GLY A 81 -1.32 4.11 -10.21
N ILE A 82 -1.14 4.38 -8.92
CA ILE A 82 -2.21 4.42 -7.93
C ILE A 82 -2.26 5.84 -7.35
N ALA A 83 -3.43 6.46 -7.35
CA ALA A 83 -3.57 7.84 -6.86
C ALA A 83 -3.63 7.93 -5.32
N SER A 84 -4.22 6.94 -4.67
CA SER A 84 -4.44 6.93 -3.22
C SER A 84 -4.64 5.51 -2.70
N PHE A 85 -4.15 5.23 -1.50
CA PHE A 85 -4.33 3.95 -0.80
C PHE A 85 -5.42 4.01 0.26
N ASN A 86 -6.22 2.96 0.34
CA ASN A 86 -6.95 2.57 1.53
C ASN A 86 -6.16 1.47 2.25
N ILE A 87 -6.43 1.30 3.53
CA ILE A 87 -5.73 0.28 4.32
C ILE A 87 -5.97 -1.14 3.79
N ASP A 88 -7.16 -1.42 3.25
CA ASP A 88 -7.57 -2.74 2.76
C ASP A 88 -7.27 -2.96 1.26
N ASP A 89 -6.58 -2.01 0.59
CA ASP A 89 -5.99 -2.24 -0.73
C ASP A 89 -4.78 -3.19 -0.65
N ILE A 90 -4.29 -3.45 0.58
CA ILE A 90 -3.17 -4.34 0.85
C ILE A 90 -3.67 -5.56 1.63
N THR A 91 -3.32 -6.73 1.11
CA THR A 91 -3.55 -8.03 1.75
C THR A 91 -2.26 -8.57 2.35
N VAL A 92 -2.39 -9.19 3.51
CA VAL A 92 -1.32 -9.84 4.26
C VAL A 92 -1.44 -11.34 4.10
N PHE A 93 -0.32 -11.98 3.77
CA PHE A 93 -0.21 -13.42 3.58
C PHE A 93 0.79 -13.98 4.59
N HIS A 94 0.37 -14.97 5.37
CA HIS A 94 1.20 -15.65 6.36
C HIS A 94 1.54 -17.06 5.89
N THR A 95 2.81 -17.42 5.95
CA THR A 95 3.28 -18.79 5.74
C THR A 95 3.93 -19.32 7.01
N ASN A 96 3.59 -20.52 7.42
CA ASN A 96 4.41 -21.25 8.39
C ASN A 96 5.56 -21.90 7.65
N THR A 97 6.77 -21.62 8.05
CA THR A 97 7.91 -22.45 7.68
C THR A 97 7.86 -23.72 8.55
N THR A 98 7.51 -24.85 7.93
CA THR A 98 7.68 -26.17 8.53
C THR A 98 9.18 -26.50 8.57
N GLY A 99 9.85 -26.11 9.63
CA GLY A 99 11.28 -26.33 9.85
C GLY A 99 11.71 -25.65 11.15
N ASN A 100 12.94 -25.90 11.61
CA ASN A 100 13.47 -25.32 12.85
C ASN A 100 13.52 -23.78 12.89
N ASP A 101 13.15 -23.11 11.80
CA ASP A 101 12.95 -21.66 11.73
C ASP A 101 11.51 -21.32 12.11
N THR A 102 11.32 -20.97 13.38
CA THR A 102 10.03 -20.59 13.99
C THR A 102 9.52 -19.22 13.55
N HIS A 103 10.04 -18.64 12.48
CA HIS A 103 9.60 -17.34 11.99
C HIS A 103 8.48 -17.49 10.97
N ASN A 104 7.25 -17.23 11.40
CA ASN A 104 6.13 -16.95 10.49
C ASN A 104 6.57 -15.89 9.49
N THR A 105 6.65 -16.25 8.22
CA THR A 105 6.97 -15.28 7.18
C THR A 105 5.71 -14.53 6.81
N ILE A 106 5.76 -13.21 6.94
CA ILE A 106 4.69 -12.30 6.58
C ILE A 106 5.05 -11.66 5.25
N HIS A 107 4.09 -11.65 4.32
CA HIS A 107 4.22 -11.03 3.00
C HIS A 107 3.06 -10.09 2.76
N PHE A 108 3.27 -9.07 1.93
CA PHE A 108 2.28 -8.05 1.59
C PHE A 108 2.13 -7.96 0.08
N ALA A 109 0.89 -7.72 -0.38
CA ALA A 109 0.64 -7.42 -1.78
C ALA A 109 -0.53 -6.44 -1.93
N ILE A 110 -0.46 -5.57 -2.95
CA ILE A 110 -1.61 -4.82 -3.44
C ILE A 110 -2.54 -5.82 -4.12
N THR A 111 -3.81 -5.81 -3.75
CA THR A 111 -4.80 -6.76 -4.25
C THR A 111 -6.02 -6.10 -4.88
N ASN A 112 -6.15 -4.78 -4.75
CA ASN A 112 -7.23 -4.00 -5.36
C ASN A 112 -6.74 -3.35 -6.65
N ASP A 113 -7.23 -3.81 -7.80
CA ASP A 113 -6.90 -3.31 -9.13
C ASP A 113 -7.79 -2.16 -9.60
N ASP A 114 -8.94 -1.93 -8.97
CA ASP A 114 -9.87 -0.84 -9.31
C ASP A 114 -9.25 0.55 -9.20
N LYS A 115 -8.09 0.67 -8.53
CA LYS A 115 -7.37 1.93 -8.29
C LYS A 115 -6.14 2.12 -9.15
N ILE A 116 -5.89 1.18 -10.05
CA ILE A 116 -4.77 1.26 -10.98
C ILE A 116 -5.23 2.05 -12.20
N HIS A 117 -4.56 3.16 -12.48
CA HIS A 117 -4.86 4.08 -13.57
C HIS A 117 -3.65 4.23 -14.49
N GLU A 118 -3.89 4.50 -15.76
CA GLU A 118 -2.84 4.79 -16.74
C GLU A 118 -2.19 6.16 -16.46
N ILE A 119 -0.86 6.23 -16.59
CA ILE A 119 -0.09 7.47 -16.50
C ILE A 119 -0.02 8.07 -17.90
N ASN A 120 -0.55 9.27 -18.09
CA ASN A 120 -0.49 9.98 -19.35
C ASN A 120 0.88 10.63 -19.62
N GLU A 121 1.05 11.24 -20.79
CA GLU A 121 2.28 11.91 -21.22
C GLU A 121 2.71 13.06 -20.28
N ASP A 122 1.77 13.68 -19.57
CA ASP A 122 2.02 14.74 -18.56
C ASP A 122 2.38 14.18 -17.19
N HIS A 123 2.65 12.88 -17.05
CA HIS A 123 2.90 12.20 -15.78
C HIS A 123 1.73 12.30 -14.78
N LYS A 124 0.49 12.24 -15.30
CA LYS A 124 -0.72 12.32 -14.48
C LYS A 124 -1.61 11.11 -14.67
N LEU A 125 -2.32 10.78 -13.60
CA LEU A 125 -3.46 9.86 -13.58
C LEU A 125 -4.72 10.71 -13.77
N ILE A 126 -5.64 10.26 -14.60
CA ILE A 126 -6.92 10.95 -14.80
C ILE A 126 -7.98 10.23 -13.96
N ILE A 127 -8.50 10.92 -12.97
CA ILE A 127 -9.59 10.41 -12.14
C ILE A 127 -10.91 10.87 -12.76
N ASP A 128 -11.65 9.95 -13.31
CA ASP A 128 -12.91 10.15 -14.04
C ASP A 128 -14.15 9.74 -13.23
N THR A 129 -13.94 9.10 -12.10
CA THR A 129 -15.01 8.64 -11.21
C THR A 129 -15.13 9.51 -9.97
N PRO A 130 -16.37 9.83 -9.53
CA PRO A 130 -16.57 10.60 -8.31
C PRO A 130 -15.99 9.83 -7.11
N TYR A 131 -15.30 10.56 -6.24
CA TYR A 131 -14.86 10.00 -4.97
C TYR A 131 -16.07 9.64 -4.12
N SER A 132 -16.29 8.35 -3.86
CA SER A 132 -17.42 7.94 -3.05
C SER A 132 -17.17 8.28 -1.57
N LYS A 133 -18.23 8.78 -0.88
CA LYS A 133 -18.16 9.18 0.54
C LYS A 133 -17.87 8.00 1.50
N GLU A 134 -17.85 6.77 1.01
CA GLU A 134 -17.50 5.60 1.82
C GLU A 134 -16.08 5.64 2.38
N TYR A 135 -15.23 6.47 1.78
CA TYR A 135 -13.85 6.73 2.21
C TYR A 135 -13.74 8.04 3.00
N THR A 136 -14.72 8.34 3.83
CA THR A 136 -14.73 9.60 4.58
C THR A 136 -13.56 9.67 5.56
N THR A 137 -12.87 10.79 5.53
CA THR A 137 -11.85 11.23 6.48
C THR A 137 -12.40 11.51 7.88
N THR A 138 -13.63 11.11 8.19
CA THR A 138 -14.16 11.24 9.55
C THR A 138 -13.34 10.36 10.48
N PRO A 139 -12.97 10.85 11.67
CA PRO A 139 -12.25 10.08 12.68
C PRO A 139 -13.19 9.04 13.31
N THR A 140 -13.71 8.14 12.49
CA THR A 140 -14.39 6.97 12.99
C THR A 140 -13.32 6.01 13.50
N ASN A 141 -13.52 5.44 14.67
CA ASN A 141 -12.68 4.38 15.23
C ASN A 141 -12.68 3.11 14.35
N ASN A 142 -13.25 3.18 13.16
CA ASN A 142 -13.35 2.08 12.22
C ASN A 142 -12.14 2.09 11.27
N ILE A 143 -11.20 1.19 11.53
CA ILE A 143 -9.96 1.06 10.74
C ILE A 143 -10.25 0.65 9.29
N LYS A 144 -11.35 -0.05 9.02
CA LYS A 144 -11.62 -0.67 7.71
C LYS A 144 -11.70 0.31 6.53
N ASN A 145 -12.13 1.55 6.75
CA ASN A 145 -12.35 2.53 5.68
C ASN A 145 -11.33 3.66 5.71
N LYS A 146 -10.13 3.39 6.24
CA LYS A 146 -9.11 4.40 6.39
C LYS A 146 -8.37 4.62 5.08
N ALA A 147 -8.49 5.83 4.52
CA ALA A 147 -7.84 6.25 3.31
C ALA A 147 -6.70 7.25 3.61
N PHE A 148 -5.66 7.19 2.81
CA PHE A 148 -4.46 8.00 2.96
C PHE A 148 -4.30 8.87 1.70
N HIS A 149 -4.46 10.17 1.84
CA HIS A 149 -4.52 11.09 0.71
C HIS A 149 -3.32 12.04 0.67
N SER A 150 -2.68 12.13 -0.49
CA SER A 150 -1.70 13.18 -0.77
C SER A 150 -2.35 14.58 -0.81
N PRO A 151 -1.56 15.67 -0.74
CA PRO A 151 -2.08 17.02 -0.88
C PRO A 151 -2.92 17.22 -2.15
N GLU A 152 -2.42 16.76 -3.31
CA GLU A 152 -3.11 16.86 -4.60
C GLU A 152 -4.40 16.02 -4.66
N PHE A 153 -4.45 14.88 -3.96
CA PHE A 153 -5.67 14.08 -3.87
C PHE A 153 -6.71 14.74 -2.96
N LYS A 154 -6.28 15.38 -1.88
CA LYS A 154 -7.16 16.19 -1.02
C LYS A 154 -7.76 17.38 -1.79
N GLU A 155 -6.96 18.01 -2.66
CA GLU A 155 -7.44 19.06 -3.55
C GLU A 155 -8.51 18.57 -4.53
N PHE A 156 -8.31 17.38 -5.13
CA PHE A 156 -9.32 16.73 -5.97
C PHE A 156 -10.65 16.54 -5.21
N ILE A 157 -10.60 15.99 -3.98
CA ILE A 157 -11.79 15.78 -3.15
C ILE A 157 -12.50 17.11 -2.87
N ALA A 158 -11.74 18.18 -2.59
CA ALA A 158 -12.29 19.49 -2.29
C ALA A 158 -12.95 20.15 -3.51
N LYS A 159 -12.34 20.04 -4.68
CA LYS A 159 -12.83 20.64 -5.93
C LYS A 159 -14.05 19.95 -6.50
N LYS A 160 -14.18 18.62 -6.30
CA LYS A 160 -15.27 17.79 -6.82
C LYS A 160 -15.47 17.90 -8.34
N ILE A 161 -14.40 18.13 -9.07
CA ILE A 161 -14.40 18.22 -10.54
C ILE A 161 -13.90 16.90 -11.08
N ILE A 162 -14.55 16.36 -12.10
CA ILE A 162 -14.13 15.20 -12.87
C ILE A 162 -14.29 15.48 -14.37
N PRO A 163 -13.36 14.99 -15.21
CA PRO A 163 -12.11 14.30 -14.85
C PRO A 163 -11.11 15.23 -14.16
N TYR A 164 -10.31 14.70 -13.23
CA TYR A 164 -9.30 15.47 -12.49
C TYR A 164 -7.91 14.85 -12.64
N PRO A 165 -6.91 15.62 -13.09
CA PRO A 165 -5.54 15.13 -13.24
C PRO A 165 -4.81 15.17 -11.90
N ILE A 166 -4.23 14.03 -11.49
CA ILE A 166 -3.41 13.90 -10.28
C ILE A 166 -2.03 13.40 -10.69
N HIS A 167 -0.97 13.96 -10.14
CA HIS A 167 0.39 13.49 -10.40
C HIS A 167 0.54 12.02 -9.97
N PHE A 168 1.13 11.15 -10.79
CA PHE A 168 1.18 9.71 -10.53
C PHE A 168 1.88 9.34 -9.20
N LYS A 169 2.85 10.14 -8.74
CA LYS A 169 3.50 9.97 -7.45
C LYS A 169 2.63 10.32 -6.23
N SER A 170 1.36 10.66 -6.43
CA SER A 170 0.37 10.78 -5.37
C SER A 170 0.30 9.48 -4.54
N GLY A 171 0.36 8.33 -5.21
CA GLY A 171 0.39 7.02 -4.56
C GLY A 171 1.59 6.82 -3.63
N TYR A 172 2.76 7.36 -3.96
CA TYR A 172 3.94 7.27 -3.10
C TYR A 172 3.73 8.00 -1.76
N TYR A 173 3.19 9.20 -1.81
CA TYR A 173 2.83 9.96 -0.61
C TYR A 173 1.78 9.24 0.22
N SER A 174 0.73 8.78 -0.44
CA SER A 174 -0.36 8.01 0.17
C SER A 174 0.16 6.76 0.89
N PHE A 175 1.05 6.02 0.24
CA PHE A 175 1.70 4.85 0.84
C PHE A 175 2.61 5.21 2.03
N GLY A 176 3.34 6.32 1.95
CA GLY A 176 4.12 6.84 3.08
C GLY A 176 3.26 7.12 4.31
N LEU A 177 2.10 7.76 4.14
CA LEU A 177 1.14 7.98 5.24
C LEU A 177 0.61 6.66 5.82
N LEU A 178 0.33 5.68 4.97
CA LEU A 178 -0.08 4.34 5.41
C LEU A 178 1.03 3.67 6.24
N CYS A 179 2.28 3.77 5.83
CA CYS A 179 3.43 3.24 6.60
C CYS A 179 3.55 3.91 7.97
N ILE A 180 3.43 5.25 8.05
CA ILE A 180 3.41 5.96 9.34
C ILE A 180 2.27 5.45 10.22
N TYR A 181 1.08 5.31 9.67
CA TYR A 181 -0.07 4.80 10.40
C TYR A 181 0.17 3.39 10.96
N CYS A 182 0.74 2.52 10.14
CA CYS A 182 1.06 1.15 10.55
C CYS A 182 2.12 1.10 11.66
N TYR A 183 3.12 1.97 11.61
CA TYR A 183 4.26 1.96 12.52
C TYR A 183 3.99 2.73 13.81
N VAL A 184 3.40 3.94 13.72
CA VAL A 184 3.29 4.88 14.86
C VAL A 184 1.90 4.88 15.51
N THR A 185 0.91 4.22 14.89
CA THR A 185 -0.50 4.16 15.35
C THR A 185 -1.16 5.53 15.59
N ARG A 186 -0.58 6.60 15.06
CA ARG A 186 -1.14 7.95 15.19
C ARG A 186 -2.02 8.31 13.99
N THR A 187 -3.07 9.07 14.25
CA THR A 187 -3.96 9.61 13.23
C THR A 187 -3.34 10.83 12.56
N THR A 188 -2.40 10.62 11.65
CA THR A 188 -1.62 11.70 11.00
C THR A 188 -2.29 12.33 9.79
N TYR A 189 -3.63 12.30 9.73
CA TYR A 189 -4.37 12.80 8.56
C TYR A 189 -4.26 14.29 8.30
N THR A 190 -3.84 15.05 9.30
CA THR A 190 -3.72 16.52 9.22
C THR A 190 -2.30 16.99 9.50
N ALA A 191 -1.33 16.07 9.54
CA ALA A 191 0.04 16.43 9.89
C ALA A 191 0.60 17.45 8.88
N THR A 192 1.12 18.55 9.40
CA THR A 192 1.95 19.51 8.68
C THR A 192 3.40 19.02 8.62
N ASP A 193 4.25 19.60 7.79
CA ASP A 193 5.66 19.19 7.67
C ASP A 193 6.40 19.17 9.02
N ASN A 194 6.12 20.13 9.90
CA ASN A 194 6.70 20.18 11.24
C ASN A 194 6.26 18.99 12.12
N GLU A 195 4.99 18.55 11.98
CA GLU A 195 4.48 17.38 12.71
C GLU A 195 5.10 16.07 12.20
N PHE A 196 5.46 15.98 10.91
CA PHE A 196 6.18 14.81 10.40
C PHE A 196 7.55 14.65 11.04
N ASP A 197 8.30 15.74 11.24
CA ASP A 197 9.60 15.67 11.89
C ASP A 197 9.51 15.16 13.34
N GLU A 198 8.50 15.59 14.09
CA GLU A 198 8.25 15.06 15.45
C GLU A 198 7.83 13.58 15.43
N ILE A 199 6.97 13.19 14.48
CA ILE A 199 6.50 11.80 14.34
C ILE A 199 7.65 10.88 13.94
N LEU A 200 8.56 11.34 13.08
CA LEU A 200 9.67 10.56 12.56
C LEU A 200 10.92 10.62 13.47
N ALA A 201 10.96 11.50 14.47
CA ALA A 201 12.09 11.62 15.38
C ALA A 201 12.53 10.29 16.03
N PRO A 202 11.62 9.37 16.45
CA PRO A 202 12.02 8.09 17.04
C PRO A 202 12.74 7.13 16.08
N ILE A 203 12.62 7.35 14.76
CA ILE A 203 13.22 6.49 13.74
C ILE A 203 14.29 7.21 12.91
N ILE A 204 14.74 8.38 13.37
CA ILE A 204 15.78 9.16 12.68
C ILE A 204 17.02 8.30 12.37
N ASN A 205 17.62 8.49 11.21
CA ASN A 205 18.77 7.73 10.71
C ASN A 205 18.50 6.25 10.36
N THR A 206 17.26 5.79 10.42
CA THR A 206 16.91 4.47 9.90
C THR A 206 16.58 4.53 8.41
N LYS A 207 16.58 3.37 7.74
CA LYS A 207 16.13 3.26 6.35
C LYS A 207 14.68 3.71 6.16
N ILE A 208 13.79 3.34 7.10
CA ILE A 208 12.38 3.77 7.08
C ILE A 208 12.27 5.30 7.15
N TYR A 209 13.07 5.95 7.99
CA TYR A 209 13.11 7.41 8.06
C TYR A 209 13.43 8.03 6.70
N TRP A 210 14.50 7.58 6.06
CA TRP A 210 14.91 8.12 4.76
C TRP A 210 13.88 7.85 3.66
N PHE A 211 13.30 6.64 3.65
CA PHE A 211 12.19 6.33 2.76
C PHE A 211 11.03 7.32 2.94
N LEU A 212 10.54 7.49 4.18
CA LEU A 212 9.42 8.38 4.48
C LEU A 212 9.72 9.83 4.11
N LYS A 213 10.92 10.34 4.40
CA LYS A 213 11.32 11.71 4.01
C LYS A 213 11.30 11.90 2.49
N GLN A 214 11.57 10.87 1.70
CA GLN A 214 11.56 10.96 0.23
C GLN A 214 10.15 10.87 -0.36
N VAL A 215 9.30 10.00 0.16
CA VAL A 215 7.94 9.82 -0.40
C VAL A 215 6.95 10.87 0.09
N LEU A 216 7.21 11.50 1.25
CA LEU A 216 6.35 12.52 1.86
C LEU A 216 6.73 13.96 1.46
N GLN A 217 7.52 14.15 0.40
CA GLN A 217 7.76 15.49 -0.14
C GLN A 217 6.44 16.13 -0.60
N GLU A 218 6.22 17.39 -0.27
CA GLU A 218 5.00 18.11 -0.65
C GLU A 218 4.89 18.22 -2.17
N ASN A 219 5.99 18.63 -2.83
CA ASN A 219 6.06 18.66 -4.28
C ASN A 219 6.15 17.23 -4.85
N PRO A 220 5.16 16.78 -5.65
CA PRO A 220 5.16 15.41 -6.17
C PRO A 220 6.34 15.10 -7.09
N THR A 221 6.93 16.09 -7.76
CA THR A 221 8.09 15.87 -8.65
C THR A 221 9.35 15.48 -7.88
N GLU A 222 9.45 15.86 -6.60
CA GLU A 222 10.59 15.57 -5.73
C GLU A 222 10.48 14.21 -5.04
N ARG A 223 9.29 13.62 -5.04
CA ARG A 223 9.06 12.31 -4.43
C ARG A 223 9.86 11.22 -5.15
N ARG A 224 10.58 10.42 -4.37
CA ARG A 224 11.36 9.29 -4.89
C ARG A 224 11.09 8.06 -4.04
N TYR A 225 10.93 6.93 -4.71
CA TYR A 225 10.89 5.65 -4.02
C TYR A 225 12.32 5.14 -3.83
N ILE A 226 12.73 4.96 -2.58
CA ILE A 226 14.01 4.36 -2.23
C ILE A 226 13.72 2.97 -1.66
N CYS A 227 14.27 1.91 -2.29
CA CYS A 227 14.21 0.56 -1.73
C CYS A 227 14.97 0.53 -0.40
N VAL A 228 14.38 -0.11 0.59
CA VAL A 228 14.89 -0.16 1.99
C VAL A 228 15.64 -1.48 2.25
#